data_1839060b8aa08a92d97f2e7f55224e6c
#
_entry.id   1839060b8aa08a92d97f2e7f55224e6c
#
_cell.length_a   1.000
_cell.length_b   1.000
_cell.length_c   1.000
_cell.angle_alpha   90.00
_cell.angle_beta   90.00
_cell.angle_gamma   90.00
#
_symmetry.space_group_name_H-M   'P 1'
#
loop_
_entity.id
_entity.type
_entity.pdbx_description
1 polymer ?
#
loop_
_entity_poly.entity_id
_entity_poly.type
_entity_poly.pdbx_seq_one_letter_code
_entity_poly.pdbx_strand_id
1 'polypeptide(L)'
;MSKLISIGTAVPAYKHLQSDILPFMQRIYALENHATRKLRFLYQQSGIEARYSVIPDYSRSIGEWEFYPPTENLEPFPSLEWRMKWYRRFAAPLSLEAIHRCLEGRLEPASITHLITVSCTGMSAPGLDLELVEALGLPPVVFRTSVNFMGCYAAVHALKLADALARSSSGARILIVCTELCTLHFQQEPTVDNMLSSLLFADGSAAALVVSDDHPGRGLRLRGFYSEIVPEGKGAMTWDMSSSGFRMTLTSYVTDLIRADFAGLVGNALKKRGLSRDNISHWCVHPGGKKILDAIDKSLAFTNGHLDDSRHVLKEYGNMSSPTILFVLQRIMGQLDYSRSNCIFGAAFGPGLTMETFIVETN
;
A
#
# COMPACT_ATOMS: atom_id res chain seq x y z
N MET A 1 -24.25 1.21 -9.56
CA MET A 1 -23.13 1.45 -8.60
C MET A 1 -22.50 0.11 -8.26
N SER A 2 -21.38 0.10 -7.60
CA SER A 2 -20.74 -1.13 -7.10
C SER A 2 -20.58 -1.06 -5.59
N LYS A 3 -20.31 -2.23 -4.96
CA LYS A 3 -20.09 -2.34 -3.52
C LYS A 3 -18.78 -3.05 -3.23
N LEU A 4 -18.00 -2.51 -2.31
CA LEU A 4 -16.88 -3.18 -1.66
C LEU A 4 -17.44 -3.94 -0.45
N ILE A 5 -17.44 -5.26 -0.49
CA ILE A 5 -18.08 -6.10 0.53
C ILE A 5 -17.11 -6.69 1.55
N SER A 6 -15.85 -6.82 1.19
CA SER A 6 -14.82 -7.33 2.11
C SER A 6 -13.42 -6.87 1.72
N ILE A 7 -12.55 -6.85 2.73
CA ILE A 7 -11.10 -6.72 2.59
C ILE A 7 -10.46 -7.77 3.48
N GLY A 8 -9.53 -8.54 2.92
CA GLY A 8 -8.64 -9.43 3.66
C GLY A 8 -7.20 -8.90 3.57
N THR A 9 -6.45 -8.98 4.65
CA THR A 9 -5.06 -8.49 4.71
C THR A 9 -4.12 -9.58 5.21
N ALA A 10 -2.90 -9.59 4.71
CA ALA A 10 -1.85 -10.50 5.15
C ALA A 10 -0.50 -9.80 5.21
N VAL A 11 0.36 -10.26 6.12
CA VAL A 11 1.74 -9.80 6.27
C VAL A 11 2.68 -10.99 6.31
N PRO A 12 3.94 -10.84 5.88
CA PRO A 12 4.93 -11.91 5.99
C PRO A 12 5.14 -12.38 7.43
N ALA A 13 5.76 -13.56 7.57
CA ALA A 13 6.01 -14.19 8.87
C ALA A 13 6.99 -13.41 9.75
N TYR A 14 7.91 -12.64 9.16
CA TYR A 14 8.94 -11.95 9.93
C TYR A 14 8.49 -10.54 10.31
N LYS A 15 8.18 -10.36 11.60
CA LYS A 15 7.95 -9.05 12.21
C LYS A 15 9.27 -8.53 12.77
N HIS A 16 9.66 -7.34 12.37
CA HIS A 16 10.86 -6.66 12.86
C HIS A 16 10.46 -5.39 13.61
N LEU A 17 10.94 -5.23 14.83
CA LEU A 17 10.82 -3.95 15.52
C LEU A 17 11.74 -2.93 14.87
N GLN A 18 11.32 -1.69 14.81
CA GLN A 18 12.12 -0.61 14.23
C GLN A 18 13.45 -0.42 15.00
N SER A 19 13.46 -0.72 16.31
CA SER A 19 14.65 -0.78 17.15
C SER A 19 15.65 -1.85 16.71
N ASP A 20 15.17 -2.97 16.17
CA ASP A 20 16.01 -4.12 15.79
C ASP A 20 16.59 -3.94 14.38
N ILE A 21 15.84 -3.26 13.51
CA ILE A 21 16.30 -2.90 12.15
C ILE A 21 17.41 -1.83 12.21
N LEU A 22 17.33 -0.88 13.13
CA LEU A 22 18.28 0.22 13.22
C LEU A 22 19.75 -0.23 13.33
N PRO A 23 20.15 -1.22 14.16
CA PRO A 23 21.51 -1.74 14.20
C PRO A 23 21.98 -2.32 12.86
N PHE A 24 21.09 -3.05 12.14
CA PHE A 24 21.38 -3.55 10.79
C PHE A 24 21.72 -2.38 9.86
N MET A 25 20.86 -1.36 9.81
CA MET A 25 21.07 -0.19 8.94
C MET A 25 22.30 0.63 9.31
N GLN A 26 22.60 0.79 10.60
CA GLN A 26 23.81 1.46 11.05
C GLN A 26 25.08 0.74 10.59
N ARG A 27 25.08 -0.59 10.64
CA ARG A 27 26.18 -1.41 10.16
C ARG A 27 26.37 -1.25 8.66
N ILE A 28 25.31 -1.45 7.88
CA ILE A 28 25.41 -1.47 6.42
C ILE A 28 25.76 -0.11 5.83
N TYR A 29 25.16 0.95 6.34
CA TYR A 29 25.49 2.29 5.88
C TYR A 29 26.86 2.80 6.35
N ALA A 30 27.48 2.16 7.35
CA ALA A 30 28.81 2.49 7.88
C ALA A 30 29.04 4.01 8.09
N LEU A 31 28.03 4.69 8.65
CA LEU A 31 27.99 6.14 8.74
C LEU A 31 28.93 6.66 9.84
N GLU A 32 29.50 7.84 9.60
CA GLU A 32 30.20 8.60 10.64
C GLU A 32 29.28 9.02 11.80
N ASN A 33 29.85 9.35 12.95
CA ASN A 33 29.12 9.62 14.20
C ASN A 33 27.94 10.61 14.07
N HIS A 34 28.09 11.67 13.26
CA HIS A 34 27.02 12.66 13.08
C HIS A 34 25.86 12.07 12.26
N ALA A 35 26.15 11.40 11.15
CA ALA A 35 25.14 10.79 10.28
C ALA A 35 24.45 9.60 10.98
N THR A 36 25.18 8.82 11.78
CA THR A 36 24.60 7.75 12.63
C THR A 36 23.59 8.30 13.63
N ARG A 37 23.88 9.44 14.28
CA ARG A 37 22.94 10.10 15.19
C ARG A 37 21.67 10.59 14.43
N LYS A 38 21.86 11.14 13.23
CA LYS A 38 20.75 11.57 12.37
C LYS A 38 19.86 10.37 11.97
N LEU A 39 20.47 9.25 11.55
CA LEU A 39 19.72 8.04 11.21
C LEU A 39 18.90 7.54 12.42
N ARG A 40 19.52 7.45 13.59
CA ARG A 40 18.81 7.06 14.84
C ARG A 40 17.63 7.98 15.12
N PHE A 41 17.81 9.29 15.02
CA PHE A 41 16.74 10.28 15.21
C PHE A 41 15.59 10.06 14.21
N LEU A 42 15.90 9.81 12.92
CA LEU A 42 14.89 9.53 11.89
C LEU A 42 14.07 8.28 12.24
N TYR A 43 14.72 7.19 12.67
CA TYR A 43 14.06 5.96 13.10
C TYR A 43 13.14 6.20 14.29
N GLN A 44 13.58 6.91 15.32
CA GLN A 44 12.81 7.25 16.51
C GLN A 44 11.61 8.16 16.21
N GLN A 45 11.72 9.03 15.20
CA GLN A 45 10.67 9.99 14.82
C GLN A 45 9.79 9.51 13.66
N SER A 46 10.00 8.29 13.16
CA SER A 46 9.28 7.74 11.99
C SER A 46 7.78 7.53 12.23
N GLY A 47 7.37 7.35 13.48
CA GLY A 47 6.02 6.95 13.85
C GLY A 47 5.74 5.46 13.58
N ILE A 48 6.79 4.66 13.31
CA ILE A 48 6.72 3.23 13.03
C ILE A 48 7.33 2.48 14.21
N GLU A 49 6.61 1.50 14.75
CA GLU A 49 7.14 0.62 15.81
C GLU A 49 7.61 -0.72 15.25
N ALA A 50 6.87 -1.25 14.26
CA ALA A 50 7.21 -2.52 13.64
C ALA A 50 6.94 -2.50 12.14
N ARG A 51 7.65 -3.38 11.43
CA ARG A 51 7.44 -3.66 10.02
C ARG A 51 7.51 -5.15 9.75
N TYR A 52 6.85 -5.59 8.69
CA TYR A 52 6.90 -6.97 8.25
C TYR A 52 7.71 -7.09 6.96
N SER A 53 8.44 -8.18 6.83
CA SER A 53 9.28 -8.45 5.67
C SER A 53 9.30 -9.94 5.34
N VAL A 54 9.46 -10.27 4.06
CA VAL A 54 9.81 -11.62 3.64
C VAL A 54 11.28 -11.95 3.94
N ILE A 55 12.11 -10.93 4.24
CA ILE A 55 13.53 -11.06 4.57
C ILE A 55 13.67 -11.21 6.08
N PRO A 56 14.19 -12.34 6.58
CA PRO A 56 14.41 -12.54 8.02
C PRO A 56 15.61 -11.79 8.58
N ASP A 57 16.55 -11.38 7.73
CA ASP A 57 17.90 -10.96 8.06
C ASP A 57 17.99 -9.69 8.90
N TYR A 58 16.99 -8.80 8.79
CA TYR A 58 17.00 -7.48 9.47
C TYR A 58 17.12 -7.55 11.00
N SER A 59 16.74 -8.65 11.62
CA SER A 59 16.81 -8.87 13.08
C SER A 59 17.59 -10.14 13.47
N ARG A 60 18.34 -10.72 12.51
CA ARG A 60 19.15 -11.92 12.71
C ARG A 60 20.66 -11.62 12.71
N SER A 61 21.44 -12.52 13.27
CA SER A 61 22.89 -12.50 13.19
C SER A 61 23.37 -12.82 11.76
N ILE A 62 24.54 -12.31 11.35
CA ILE A 62 25.10 -12.49 9.98
C ILE A 62 25.11 -13.97 9.53
N GLY A 63 25.46 -14.90 10.41
CA GLY A 63 25.51 -16.33 10.10
C GLY A 63 24.15 -16.99 9.86
N GLU A 64 23.03 -16.29 10.12
CA GLU A 64 21.65 -16.76 9.96
C GLU A 64 20.91 -16.06 8.81
N TRP A 65 21.64 -15.26 8.01
CA TRP A 65 21.04 -14.52 6.90
C TRP A 65 20.68 -15.45 5.75
N GLU A 66 19.52 -15.20 5.13
CA GLU A 66 18.99 -16.01 4.04
C GLU A 66 18.92 -15.25 2.71
N PHE A 67 18.69 -13.94 2.75
CA PHE A 67 18.56 -13.11 1.57
C PHE A 67 19.88 -12.41 1.20
N TYR A 68 20.52 -11.79 2.19
CA TYR A 68 21.80 -11.15 2.00
C TYR A 68 22.96 -12.14 2.18
N PRO A 69 24.06 -11.95 1.45
CA PRO A 69 25.27 -12.73 1.73
C PRO A 69 25.73 -12.44 3.16
N PRO A 70 26.30 -13.46 3.86
CA PRO A 70 26.72 -13.32 5.25
C PRO A 70 28.04 -12.56 5.37
N THR A 71 28.10 -11.35 4.83
CA THR A 71 29.26 -10.45 4.81
C THR A 71 28.88 -9.11 5.45
N GLU A 72 29.84 -8.43 6.05
CA GLU A 72 29.60 -7.17 6.76
C GLU A 72 29.07 -6.04 5.87
N ASN A 73 29.42 -6.08 4.58
CA ASN A 73 29.08 -5.07 3.57
C ASN A 73 28.02 -5.54 2.55
N LEU A 74 27.36 -6.67 2.78
CA LEU A 74 26.36 -7.28 1.89
C LEU A 74 26.88 -7.66 0.49
N GLU A 75 28.20 -7.75 0.28
CA GLU A 75 28.75 -8.12 -1.02
C GLU A 75 28.91 -9.66 -1.18
N PRO A 76 28.58 -10.21 -2.37
CA PRO A 76 28.04 -9.53 -3.53
C PRO A 76 26.57 -9.07 -3.30
N PHE A 77 26.32 -7.78 -3.55
CA PHE A 77 24.99 -7.20 -3.27
C PHE A 77 23.89 -7.85 -4.13
N PRO A 78 22.72 -8.19 -3.57
CA PRO A 78 21.65 -8.89 -4.28
C PRO A 78 21.24 -8.22 -5.58
N SER A 79 21.39 -8.94 -6.70
CA SER A 79 20.98 -8.48 -8.03
C SER A 79 19.45 -8.38 -8.15
N LEU A 80 18.96 -7.69 -9.19
CA LEU A 80 17.54 -7.67 -9.52
C LEU A 80 16.98 -9.07 -9.74
N GLU A 81 17.74 -9.97 -10.40
CA GLU A 81 17.33 -11.36 -10.62
C GLU A 81 17.07 -12.10 -9.30
N TRP A 82 17.98 -11.97 -8.31
CA TRP A 82 17.81 -12.56 -6.98
C TRP A 82 16.57 -12.03 -6.26
N ARG A 83 16.33 -10.72 -6.33
CA ARG A 83 15.13 -10.07 -5.75
C ARG A 83 13.85 -10.56 -6.40
N MET A 84 13.83 -10.73 -7.73
CA MET A 84 12.70 -11.29 -8.47
C MET A 84 12.47 -12.78 -8.18
N LYS A 85 13.53 -13.55 -7.89
CA LYS A 85 13.39 -14.94 -7.42
C LYS A 85 12.67 -14.99 -6.06
N TRP A 86 13.02 -14.08 -5.14
CA TRP A 86 12.35 -13.96 -3.86
C TRP A 86 10.91 -13.48 -4.01
N TYR A 87 10.68 -12.49 -4.87
CA TYR A 87 9.33 -12.03 -5.16
C TYR A 87 8.44 -13.19 -5.62
N ARG A 88 8.84 -13.97 -6.60
CA ARG A 88 8.09 -15.16 -7.09
C ARG A 88 7.85 -16.19 -6.00
N ARG A 89 8.81 -16.36 -5.08
CA ARG A 89 8.66 -17.32 -3.98
C ARG A 89 7.60 -16.92 -2.98
N PHE A 90 7.43 -15.63 -2.70
CA PHE A 90 6.64 -15.15 -1.56
C PHE A 90 5.37 -14.38 -1.95
N ALA A 91 5.28 -13.80 -3.15
CA ALA A 91 4.14 -12.94 -3.51
C ALA A 91 2.83 -13.72 -3.60
N ALA A 92 2.81 -14.88 -4.31
CA ALA A 92 1.59 -15.65 -4.44
C ALA A 92 1.11 -16.26 -3.11
N PRO A 93 1.94 -16.90 -2.27
CA PRO A 93 1.50 -17.38 -0.95
C PRO A 93 0.93 -16.26 -0.06
N LEU A 94 1.58 -15.10 -0.01
CA LEU A 94 1.11 -13.96 0.77
C LEU A 94 -0.21 -13.41 0.24
N SER A 95 -0.36 -13.36 -1.09
CA SER A 95 -1.61 -12.97 -1.76
C SER A 95 -2.76 -13.91 -1.43
N LEU A 96 -2.50 -15.22 -1.47
CA LEU A 96 -3.51 -16.24 -1.16
C LEU A 96 -4.02 -16.12 0.27
N GLU A 97 -3.16 -15.82 1.23
CA GLU A 97 -3.58 -15.60 2.62
C GLU A 97 -4.53 -14.40 2.73
N ALA A 98 -4.23 -13.28 2.05
CA ALA A 98 -5.12 -12.12 2.01
C ALA A 98 -6.44 -12.44 1.30
N ILE A 99 -6.40 -13.20 0.18
CA ILE A 99 -7.58 -13.63 -0.56
C ILE A 99 -8.48 -14.52 0.28
N HIS A 100 -7.92 -15.53 0.95
CA HIS A 100 -8.71 -16.43 1.81
C HIS A 100 -9.46 -15.63 2.87
N ARG A 101 -8.81 -14.72 3.57
CA ARG A 101 -9.45 -13.83 4.57
C ARG A 101 -10.51 -12.91 3.95
N CYS A 102 -10.33 -12.50 2.68
CA CYS A 102 -11.28 -11.67 1.97
C CYS A 102 -12.54 -12.44 1.56
N LEU A 103 -12.39 -13.69 1.11
CA LEU A 103 -13.48 -14.50 0.56
C LEU A 103 -14.20 -15.35 1.60
N GLU A 104 -13.59 -15.60 2.76
CA GLU A 104 -14.12 -16.48 3.82
C GLU A 104 -15.57 -16.15 4.20
N GLY A 105 -16.44 -17.15 4.09
CA GLY A 105 -17.88 -17.03 4.40
C GLY A 105 -18.66 -16.10 3.47
N ARG A 106 -18.10 -15.73 2.29
CA ARG A 106 -18.71 -14.78 1.36
C ARG A 106 -18.92 -15.34 -0.04
N LEU A 107 -17.86 -15.78 -0.70
CA LEU A 107 -17.89 -16.30 -2.06
C LEU A 107 -16.85 -17.40 -2.25
N GLU A 108 -17.24 -18.39 -3.05
CA GLU A 108 -16.30 -19.39 -3.54
C GLU A 108 -15.39 -18.80 -4.62
N PRO A 109 -14.09 -19.11 -4.65
CA PRO A 109 -13.15 -18.61 -5.64
C PRO A 109 -13.61 -18.83 -7.09
N ALA A 110 -14.18 -20.00 -7.39
CA ALA A 110 -14.70 -20.34 -8.73
C ALA A 110 -15.80 -19.38 -9.23
N SER A 111 -16.41 -18.59 -8.35
CA SER A 111 -17.42 -17.61 -8.70
C SER A 111 -16.85 -16.25 -9.13
N ILE A 112 -15.54 -16.01 -8.96
CA ILE A 112 -14.90 -14.75 -9.32
C ILE A 112 -14.91 -14.58 -10.84
N THR A 113 -15.39 -13.42 -11.29
CA THR A 113 -15.49 -13.09 -12.71
C THR A 113 -14.33 -12.24 -13.23
N HIS A 114 -13.72 -11.46 -12.35
CA HIS A 114 -12.61 -10.56 -12.68
C HIS A 114 -11.53 -10.62 -11.59
N LEU A 115 -10.28 -10.67 -12.01
CA LEU A 115 -9.09 -10.58 -11.14
C LEU A 115 -8.27 -9.35 -11.53
N ILE A 116 -8.05 -8.45 -10.59
CA ILE A 116 -7.17 -7.29 -10.75
C ILE A 116 -5.99 -7.46 -9.79
N THR A 117 -4.79 -7.68 -10.32
CA THR A 117 -3.57 -7.71 -9.50
C THR A 117 -2.87 -6.35 -9.53
N VAL A 118 -2.27 -5.97 -8.42
CA VAL A 118 -1.53 -4.71 -8.24
C VAL A 118 -0.17 -5.01 -7.65
N SER A 119 0.90 -4.61 -8.32
CA SER A 119 2.26 -4.68 -7.78
C SER A 119 3.21 -3.68 -8.42
N CYS A 120 4.11 -3.13 -7.62
CA CYS A 120 5.22 -2.29 -8.06
C CYS A 120 6.59 -2.89 -7.70
N THR A 121 6.62 -4.05 -7.02
CA THR A 121 7.82 -4.62 -6.41
C THR A 121 8.26 -5.94 -7.03
N GLY A 122 7.50 -6.43 -8.02
CA GLY A 122 7.89 -7.59 -8.81
C GLY A 122 7.18 -7.63 -10.15
N MET A 123 7.82 -8.30 -11.12
CA MET A 123 7.33 -8.39 -12.49
C MET A 123 7.81 -9.69 -13.13
N SER A 124 6.89 -10.40 -13.76
CA SER A 124 7.18 -11.58 -14.59
C SER A 124 6.06 -11.81 -15.60
N ALA A 125 6.34 -12.55 -16.65
CA ALA A 125 5.35 -13.10 -17.56
C ALA A 125 5.67 -14.58 -17.81
N PRO A 126 4.82 -15.53 -17.35
CA PRO A 126 3.57 -15.35 -16.61
C PRO A 126 3.75 -14.61 -15.31
N GLY A 127 2.73 -13.83 -14.90
CA GLY A 127 2.76 -12.97 -13.71
C GLY A 127 1.98 -13.54 -12.52
N LEU A 128 1.97 -12.77 -11.43
CA LEU A 128 1.23 -13.10 -10.21
C LEU A 128 -0.25 -13.42 -10.48
N ASP A 129 -0.85 -12.78 -11.48
CA ASP A 129 -2.25 -13.02 -11.87
C ASP A 129 -2.49 -14.47 -12.31
N LEU A 130 -1.59 -15.06 -13.11
CA LEU A 130 -1.71 -16.47 -13.52
C LEU A 130 -1.43 -17.44 -12.37
N GLU A 131 -0.45 -17.15 -11.52
CA GLU A 131 -0.18 -17.96 -10.33
C GLU A 131 -1.41 -18.03 -9.41
N LEU A 132 -2.11 -16.91 -9.26
CA LEU A 132 -3.33 -16.85 -8.45
C LEU A 132 -4.52 -17.56 -9.12
N VAL A 133 -4.67 -17.47 -10.46
CA VAL A 133 -5.70 -18.22 -11.20
C VAL A 133 -5.53 -19.72 -10.96
N GLU A 134 -4.33 -20.24 -11.11
CA GLU A 134 -4.03 -21.66 -10.89
C GLU A 134 -4.27 -22.07 -9.43
N ALA A 135 -3.72 -21.33 -8.48
CA ALA A 135 -3.77 -21.69 -7.06
C ALA A 135 -5.20 -21.64 -6.49
N LEU A 136 -6.05 -20.75 -7.00
CA LEU A 136 -7.46 -20.59 -6.57
C LEU A 136 -8.43 -21.45 -7.39
N GLY A 137 -8.00 -22.07 -8.47
CA GLY A 137 -8.86 -22.78 -9.41
C GLY A 137 -9.90 -21.85 -10.05
N LEU A 138 -9.52 -20.61 -10.40
CA LEU A 138 -10.44 -19.68 -11.05
C LEU A 138 -10.81 -20.18 -12.45
N PRO A 139 -12.02 -19.84 -12.94
CA PRO A 139 -12.42 -20.23 -14.29
C PRO A 139 -11.43 -19.73 -15.35
N PRO A 140 -11.11 -20.53 -16.38
CA PRO A 140 -10.17 -20.13 -17.43
C PRO A 140 -10.62 -18.92 -18.25
N VAL A 141 -11.90 -18.55 -18.14
CA VAL A 141 -12.50 -17.36 -18.77
C VAL A 141 -12.48 -16.13 -17.86
N VAL A 142 -11.88 -16.21 -16.67
CA VAL A 142 -11.78 -15.06 -15.76
C VAL A 142 -11.09 -13.88 -16.46
N PHE A 143 -11.72 -12.71 -16.40
CA PHE A 143 -11.11 -11.49 -16.92
C PHE A 143 -9.97 -11.05 -16.01
N ARG A 144 -8.77 -10.86 -16.56
CA ARG A 144 -7.57 -10.51 -15.77
C ARG A 144 -6.99 -9.17 -16.20
N THR A 145 -6.56 -8.38 -15.22
CA THR A 145 -5.83 -7.12 -15.44
C THR A 145 -4.75 -6.96 -14.39
N SER A 146 -3.57 -6.54 -14.80
CA SER A 146 -2.48 -6.19 -13.90
C SER A 146 -2.24 -4.68 -13.91
N VAL A 147 -2.26 -4.06 -12.73
CA VAL A 147 -1.98 -2.63 -12.51
C VAL A 147 -0.59 -2.53 -11.89
N ASN A 148 0.41 -2.27 -12.72
CA ASN A 148 1.81 -2.31 -12.31
C ASN A 148 2.47 -0.92 -12.35
N PHE A 149 3.47 -0.69 -11.49
CA PHE A 149 4.31 0.51 -11.47
C PHE A 149 3.56 1.85 -11.34
N MET A 150 2.44 1.86 -10.63
CA MET A 150 1.70 3.10 -10.30
C MET A 150 2.01 3.63 -8.90
N GLY A 151 2.70 2.87 -8.05
CA GLY A 151 3.06 3.27 -6.69
C GLY A 151 1.92 3.13 -5.67
N CYS A 152 2.02 3.88 -4.57
CA CYS A 152 1.15 3.71 -3.41
C CYS A 152 -0.34 3.99 -3.66
N TYR A 153 -0.69 4.75 -4.71
CA TYR A 153 -2.10 5.01 -5.05
C TYR A 153 -2.75 3.91 -5.92
N ALA A 154 -1.99 2.91 -6.34
CA ALA A 154 -2.46 1.90 -7.30
C ALA A 154 -3.69 1.13 -6.82
N ALA A 155 -3.85 0.91 -5.51
CA ALA A 155 -5.06 0.29 -4.95
C ALA A 155 -6.33 1.14 -5.19
N VAL A 156 -6.23 2.47 -5.11
CA VAL A 156 -7.36 3.36 -5.42
C VAL A 156 -7.68 3.30 -6.92
N HIS A 157 -6.64 3.22 -7.75
CA HIS A 157 -6.83 3.03 -9.19
C HIS A 157 -7.50 1.68 -9.52
N ALA A 158 -7.12 0.61 -8.83
CA ALA A 158 -7.76 -0.70 -8.96
C ALA A 158 -9.23 -0.69 -8.49
N LEU A 159 -9.56 0.02 -7.41
CA LEU A 159 -10.95 0.23 -6.98
C LEU A 159 -11.78 0.99 -8.03
N LYS A 160 -11.19 2.02 -8.65
CA LYS A 160 -11.80 2.78 -9.74
C LYS A 160 -12.07 1.92 -10.98
N LEU A 161 -11.11 1.05 -11.33
CA LEU A 161 -11.27 0.08 -12.41
C LEU A 161 -12.36 -0.96 -12.09
N ALA A 162 -12.36 -1.48 -10.87
CA ALA A 162 -13.38 -2.42 -10.40
C ALA A 162 -14.79 -1.81 -10.43
N ASP A 163 -14.96 -0.54 -10.01
CA ASP A 163 -16.25 0.16 -10.11
C ASP A 163 -16.72 0.28 -11.57
N ALA A 164 -15.81 0.61 -12.49
CA ALA A 164 -16.13 0.69 -13.92
C ALA A 164 -16.56 -0.66 -14.49
N LEU A 165 -15.85 -1.75 -14.18
CA LEU A 165 -16.17 -3.10 -14.59
C LEU A 165 -17.50 -3.59 -13.99
N ALA A 166 -17.75 -3.34 -12.72
CA ALA A 166 -18.99 -3.71 -12.05
C ALA A 166 -20.22 -2.97 -12.60
N ARG A 167 -20.05 -1.76 -13.09
CA ARG A 167 -21.12 -1.00 -13.74
C ARG A 167 -21.43 -1.51 -15.16
N SER A 168 -20.44 -2.07 -15.83
CA SER A 168 -20.60 -2.58 -17.21
C SER A 168 -21.07 -4.02 -17.26
N SER A 169 -21.00 -4.78 -16.17
CA SER A 169 -21.29 -6.21 -16.13
C SER A 169 -22.18 -6.57 -14.95
N SER A 170 -23.41 -6.95 -15.20
CA SER A 170 -24.33 -7.47 -14.18
C SER A 170 -23.75 -8.76 -13.58
N GLY A 171 -23.87 -8.90 -12.25
CA GLY A 171 -23.35 -10.05 -11.52
C GLY A 171 -21.83 -10.09 -11.43
N ALA A 172 -21.11 -8.99 -11.71
CA ALA A 172 -19.67 -8.91 -11.57
C ALA A 172 -19.23 -9.18 -10.12
N ARG A 173 -18.23 -10.05 -9.99
CA ARG A 173 -17.53 -10.37 -8.74
C ARG A 173 -16.03 -10.20 -8.99
N ILE A 174 -15.51 -9.07 -8.53
CA ILE A 174 -14.19 -8.57 -8.89
C ILE A 174 -13.29 -8.69 -7.67
N LEU A 175 -12.25 -9.50 -7.77
CA LEU A 175 -11.22 -9.66 -6.78
C LEU A 175 -10.04 -8.76 -7.14
N ILE A 176 -9.76 -7.77 -6.28
CA ILE A 176 -8.55 -6.95 -6.34
C ILE A 176 -7.53 -7.56 -5.39
N VAL A 177 -6.27 -7.68 -5.81
CA VAL A 177 -5.17 -8.19 -4.99
C VAL A 177 -3.98 -7.26 -5.12
N CYS A 178 -3.64 -6.56 -4.05
CA CYS A 178 -2.48 -5.68 -3.97
C CYS A 178 -1.40 -6.37 -3.14
N THR A 179 -0.24 -6.69 -3.75
CA THR A 179 0.85 -7.38 -3.06
C THR A 179 2.18 -6.70 -3.34
N GLU A 180 2.82 -6.26 -2.27
CA GLU A 180 4.09 -5.54 -2.35
C GLU A 180 5.12 -6.13 -1.39
N LEU A 181 6.31 -6.38 -1.92
CA LEU A 181 7.48 -6.84 -1.18
C LEU A 181 8.58 -5.76 -1.29
N CYS A 182 8.30 -4.59 -0.73
CA CYS A 182 9.15 -3.40 -0.88
C CYS A 182 10.53 -3.60 -0.28
N THR A 183 10.65 -4.40 0.78
CA THR A 183 11.92 -4.64 1.48
C THR A 183 12.94 -5.35 0.60
N LEU A 184 12.50 -6.07 -0.44
CA LEU A 184 13.38 -6.68 -1.44
C LEU A 184 14.24 -5.64 -2.18
N HIS A 185 13.82 -4.36 -2.21
CA HIS A 185 14.49 -3.32 -3.00
C HIS A 185 15.36 -2.38 -2.17
N PHE A 186 15.69 -2.74 -0.93
CA PHE A 186 16.66 -2.03 -0.12
C PHE A 186 17.95 -1.73 -0.92
N GLN A 187 18.49 -0.52 -0.73
CA GLN A 187 19.73 -0.05 -1.36
C GLN A 187 20.77 0.28 -0.28
N GLN A 188 22.00 -0.19 -0.47
CA GLN A 188 23.07 -0.01 0.51
C GLN A 188 23.78 1.36 0.46
N GLU A 189 23.58 2.12 -0.63
CA GLU A 189 24.17 3.47 -0.72
C GLU A 189 23.55 4.39 0.35
N PRO A 190 24.36 5.12 1.15
CA PRO A 190 23.87 5.94 2.26
C PRO A 190 23.34 7.31 1.80
N THR A 191 22.48 7.32 0.76
CA THR A 191 21.77 8.54 0.35
C THR A 191 20.60 8.83 1.29
N VAL A 192 20.15 10.09 1.33
CA VAL A 192 18.99 10.47 2.15
C VAL A 192 17.76 9.69 1.72
N ASP A 193 17.54 9.53 0.42
CA ASP A 193 16.37 8.82 -0.13
C ASP A 193 16.39 7.32 0.25
N ASN A 194 17.56 6.67 0.16
CA ASN A 194 17.71 5.28 0.56
C ASN A 194 17.51 5.08 2.06
N MET A 195 18.04 5.99 2.89
CA MET A 195 17.84 5.96 4.34
C MET A 195 16.36 6.17 4.70
N LEU A 196 15.64 7.09 4.04
CA LEU A 196 14.23 7.31 4.24
C LEU A 196 13.41 6.11 3.76
N SER A 197 13.70 5.55 2.59
CA SER A 197 13.03 4.36 2.06
C SER A 197 13.23 3.16 2.99
N SER A 198 14.46 2.94 3.48
CA SER A 198 14.78 1.82 4.37
C SER A 198 14.06 1.86 5.71
N LEU A 199 13.69 3.04 6.18
CA LEU A 199 12.95 3.18 7.45
C LEU A 199 11.43 3.13 7.28
N LEU A 200 10.91 3.39 6.06
CA LEU A 200 9.47 3.49 5.79
C LEU A 200 8.86 2.20 5.29
N PHE A 201 9.50 1.58 4.28
CA PHE A 201 8.85 0.53 3.50
C PHE A 201 8.85 -0.83 4.20
N ALA A 202 7.76 -1.55 4.00
CA ALA A 202 7.47 -2.88 4.51
C ALA A 202 6.81 -3.74 3.42
N ASP A 203 6.56 -5.01 3.72
CA ASP A 203 5.92 -5.97 2.84
C ASP A 203 4.50 -6.28 3.34
N GLY A 204 3.58 -6.52 2.41
CA GLY A 204 2.22 -6.90 2.75
C GLY A 204 1.35 -7.17 1.53
N SER A 205 0.21 -7.78 1.79
CA SER A 205 -0.82 -8.03 0.78
C SER A 205 -2.20 -7.66 1.32
N ALA A 206 -3.06 -7.16 0.43
CA ALA A 206 -4.47 -6.93 0.70
C ALA A 206 -5.31 -7.37 -0.49
N ALA A 207 -6.38 -8.11 -0.22
CA ALA A 207 -7.40 -8.44 -1.20
C ALA A 207 -8.69 -7.69 -0.89
N ALA A 208 -9.39 -7.23 -1.93
CA ALA A 208 -10.67 -6.54 -1.80
C ALA A 208 -11.68 -7.12 -2.77
N LEU A 209 -12.90 -7.41 -2.30
CA LEU A 209 -13.98 -7.96 -3.10
C LEU A 209 -14.98 -6.87 -3.43
N VAL A 210 -15.06 -6.53 -4.71
CA VAL A 210 -16.01 -5.57 -5.27
C VAL A 210 -17.04 -6.31 -6.09
N VAL A 211 -18.31 -5.99 -5.88
CA VAL A 211 -19.45 -6.62 -6.57
C VAL A 211 -20.36 -5.56 -7.18
N SER A 212 -21.19 -5.96 -8.14
CA SER A 212 -22.28 -5.13 -8.65
C SER A 212 -23.29 -4.81 -7.54
N ASP A 213 -24.02 -3.69 -7.67
CA ASP A 213 -24.91 -3.15 -6.62
C ASP A 213 -26.13 -4.04 -6.32
N ASP A 214 -26.49 -4.92 -7.23
CA ASP A 214 -27.56 -5.93 -7.09
C ASP A 214 -27.18 -7.11 -6.17
N HIS A 215 -25.89 -7.26 -5.83
CA HIS A 215 -25.45 -8.31 -4.91
C HIS A 215 -26.06 -8.10 -3.51
N PRO A 216 -26.63 -9.13 -2.87
CA PRO A 216 -27.36 -8.98 -1.60
C PRO A 216 -26.48 -8.68 -0.39
N GLY A 217 -25.15 -8.85 -0.51
CA GLY A 217 -24.21 -8.64 0.59
C GLY A 217 -24.14 -7.18 1.06
N ARG A 218 -23.99 -7.01 2.38
CA ARG A 218 -23.70 -5.70 3.00
C ARG A 218 -22.30 -5.24 2.57
N GLY A 219 -22.11 -3.94 2.33
CA GLY A 219 -20.83 -3.39 1.93
C GLY A 219 -20.83 -1.87 1.84
N LEU A 220 -19.72 -1.31 1.43
CA LEU A 220 -19.56 0.10 1.16
C LEU A 220 -19.82 0.39 -0.32
N ARG A 221 -20.80 1.22 -0.64
CA ARG A 221 -21.05 1.66 -2.03
C ARG A 221 -19.97 2.60 -2.51
N LEU A 222 -19.39 2.33 -3.67
CA LEU A 222 -18.41 3.20 -4.32
C LEU A 222 -19.14 4.39 -4.97
N ARG A 223 -19.12 5.54 -4.31
CA ARG A 223 -19.83 6.76 -4.73
C ARG A 223 -19.08 7.53 -5.81
N GLY A 224 -17.76 7.49 -5.76
CA GLY A 224 -16.98 8.16 -6.78
C GLY A 224 -15.50 8.26 -6.48
N PHE A 225 -14.82 8.69 -7.54
CA PHE A 225 -13.37 8.88 -7.57
C PHE A 225 -13.05 10.28 -8.12
N TYR A 226 -11.93 10.82 -7.68
CA TYR A 226 -11.38 12.06 -8.21
C TYR A 226 -9.84 11.99 -8.16
N SER A 227 -9.19 12.48 -9.19
CA SER A 227 -7.74 12.39 -9.35
C SER A 227 -7.18 13.73 -9.79
N GLU A 228 -6.02 14.09 -9.27
CA GLU A 228 -5.22 15.21 -9.73
C GLU A 228 -3.77 14.82 -9.93
N ILE A 229 -3.14 15.39 -10.94
CA ILE A 229 -1.68 15.30 -11.14
C ILE A 229 -1.12 16.67 -10.81
N VAL A 230 -0.07 16.70 -10.00
CA VAL A 230 0.70 17.89 -9.62
C VAL A 230 2.03 17.84 -10.38
N PRO A 231 2.12 18.50 -11.56
CA PRO A 231 3.28 18.38 -12.44
C PRO A 231 4.60 18.80 -11.78
N GLU A 232 4.55 19.75 -10.87
CA GLU A 232 5.69 20.25 -10.09
C GLU A 232 6.34 19.15 -9.24
N GLY A 233 5.56 18.11 -8.90
CA GLY A 233 6.02 16.94 -8.14
C GLY A 233 6.63 15.82 -8.98
N LYS A 234 6.71 15.93 -10.30
CA LYS A 234 7.10 14.84 -11.22
C LYS A 234 8.41 14.14 -10.84
N GLY A 235 9.42 14.89 -10.43
CA GLY A 235 10.73 14.34 -10.01
C GLY A 235 10.89 14.17 -8.50
N ALA A 236 9.88 14.55 -7.70
CA ALA A 236 9.97 14.53 -6.24
C ALA A 236 9.67 13.17 -5.63
N MET A 237 8.94 12.32 -6.37
CA MET A 237 8.66 10.92 -6.02
C MET A 237 8.74 10.07 -7.27
N THR A 238 9.75 9.19 -7.38
CA THR A 238 9.91 8.25 -8.49
C THR A 238 10.17 6.83 -7.99
N TRP A 239 9.94 5.85 -8.86
CA TRP A 239 10.22 4.44 -8.62
C TRP A 239 10.76 3.83 -9.91
N ASP A 240 12.08 3.63 -9.96
CA ASP A 240 12.82 3.31 -11.18
C ASP A 240 13.55 1.97 -11.07
N MET A 241 13.57 1.22 -12.17
CA MET A 241 14.31 -0.05 -12.25
C MET A 241 15.81 0.19 -12.39
N SER A 242 16.61 -0.62 -11.69
CA SER A 242 18.06 -0.68 -11.83
C SER A 242 18.57 -2.13 -11.78
N SER A 243 19.85 -2.34 -12.04
CA SER A 243 20.49 -3.66 -11.96
C SER A 243 20.51 -4.24 -10.53
N SER A 244 20.47 -3.36 -9.52
CA SER A 244 20.48 -3.72 -8.08
C SER A 244 19.11 -3.64 -7.41
N GLY A 245 18.01 -3.72 -8.17
CA GLY A 245 16.66 -3.59 -7.67
C GLY A 245 15.98 -2.31 -8.11
N PHE A 246 14.84 -1.96 -7.50
CA PHE A 246 14.14 -0.71 -7.82
C PHE A 246 14.58 0.38 -6.84
N ARG A 247 14.69 1.60 -7.34
CA ARG A 247 15.18 2.76 -6.60
C ARG A 247 14.08 3.78 -6.39
N MET A 248 13.94 4.24 -5.15
CA MET A 248 13.00 5.30 -4.78
C MET A 248 13.73 6.64 -4.73
N THR A 249 13.14 7.66 -5.36
CA THR A 249 13.39 9.06 -5.01
C THR A 249 12.21 9.56 -4.19
N LEU A 250 12.47 10.12 -3.01
CA LEU A 250 11.45 10.67 -2.12
C LEU A 250 11.97 11.92 -1.43
N THR A 251 11.76 13.04 -2.05
CA THR A 251 12.22 14.33 -1.52
C THR A 251 11.24 14.91 -0.49
N SER A 252 11.73 15.78 0.39
CA SER A 252 10.89 16.51 1.35
C SER A 252 9.85 17.42 0.67
N TYR A 253 10.08 17.80 -0.58
CA TYR A 253 9.18 18.63 -1.38
C TYR A 253 7.80 18.01 -1.58
N VAL A 254 7.69 16.67 -1.61
CA VAL A 254 6.40 15.96 -1.64
C VAL A 254 5.50 16.38 -0.48
N THR A 255 6.06 16.51 0.73
CA THR A 255 5.30 16.94 1.92
C THR A 255 4.78 18.37 1.78
N ASP A 256 5.58 19.26 1.16
CA ASP A 256 5.19 20.66 0.95
C ASP A 256 4.07 20.79 -0.10
N LEU A 257 4.16 20.03 -1.21
CA LEU A 257 3.11 19.95 -2.23
C LEU A 257 1.80 19.42 -1.64
N ILE A 258 1.83 18.32 -0.90
CA ILE A 258 0.63 17.76 -0.26
C ILE A 258 0.02 18.79 0.71
N ARG A 259 0.85 19.47 1.51
CA ARG A 259 0.35 20.50 2.43
C ARG A 259 -0.34 21.67 1.70
N ALA A 260 0.17 22.08 0.54
CA ALA A 260 -0.37 23.17 -0.25
C ALA A 260 -1.69 22.78 -0.96
N ASP A 261 -1.74 21.61 -1.57
CA ASP A 261 -2.76 21.28 -2.56
C ASP A 261 -3.87 20.34 -2.03
N PHE A 262 -3.63 19.64 -0.90
CA PHE A 262 -4.56 18.60 -0.44
C PHE A 262 -5.95 19.13 -0.07
N ALA A 263 -6.06 20.31 0.55
CA ALA A 263 -7.36 20.90 0.88
C ALA A 263 -8.16 21.24 -0.39
N GLY A 264 -7.49 21.73 -1.44
CA GLY A 264 -8.08 21.97 -2.75
C GLY A 264 -8.58 20.69 -3.41
N LEU A 265 -7.75 19.64 -3.43
CA LEU A 265 -8.10 18.31 -3.92
C LEU A 265 -9.37 17.77 -3.24
N VAL A 266 -9.41 17.81 -1.90
CA VAL A 266 -10.58 17.39 -1.11
C VAL A 266 -11.82 18.20 -1.47
N GLY A 267 -11.69 19.52 -1.54
CA GLY A 267 -12.79 20.42 -1.93
C GLY A 267 -13.35 20.08 -3.31
N ASN A 268 -12.47 19.89 -4.29
CA ASN A 268 -12.86 19.52 -5.66
C ASN A 268 -13.54 18.16 -5.74
N ALA A 269 -12.98 17.16 -5.04
CA ALA A 269 -13.54 15.80 -4.99
C ALA A 269 -14.95 15.79 -4.39
N LEU A 270 -15.15 16.48 -3.26
CA LEU A 270 -16.44 16.56 -2.57
C LEU A 270 -17.47 17.37 -3.39
N LYS A 271 -17.09 18.53 -3.93
CA LYS A 271 -17.96 19.37 -4.78
C LYS A 271 -18.50 18.58 -5.99
N LYS A 272 -17.68 17.76 -6.62
CA LYS A 272 -18.09 16.90 -7.76
C LYS A 272 -19.20 15.93 -7.38
N ARG A 273 -19.41 15.65 -6.11
CA ARG A 273 -20.41 14.73 -5.56
C ARG A 273 -21.53 15.42 -4.79
N GLY A 274 -21.53 16.75 -4.72
CA GLY A 274 -22.50 17.52 -3.96
C GLY A 274 -22.35 17.35 -2.44
N LEU A 275 -21.13 17.05 -1.98
CA LEU A 275 -20.81 16.83 -0.57
C LEU A 275 -19.98 17.99 -0.01
N SER A 276 -20.00 18.11 1.31
CA SER A 276 -19.11 18.97 2.10
C SER A 276 -18.25 18.12 3.06
N ARG A 277 -17.28 18.71 3.71
CA ARG A 277 -16.45 18.03 4.72
C ARG A 277 -17.28 17.50 5.90
N ASP A 278 -18.35 18.16 6.27
CA ASP A 278 -19.23 17.78 7.38
C ASP A 278 -20.00 16.47 7.08
N ASN A 279 -20.09 16.07 5.81
CA ASN A 279 -20.67 14.80 5.43
C ASN A 279 -19.71 13.61 5.65
N ILE A 280 -18.41 13.88 5.86
CA ILE A 280 -17.39 12.82 5.98
C ILE A 280 -17.28 12.39 7.45
N SER A 281 -17.66 11.13 7.69
CA SER A 281 -17.57 10.53 9.03
C SER A 281 -16.18 9.92 9.32
N HIS A 282 -15.46 9.45 8.29
CA HIS A 282 -14.15 8.80 8.44
C HIS A 282 -13.20 9.20 7.32
N TRP A 283 -11.91 9.28 7.66
CA TRP A 283 -10.84 9.62 6.72
C TRP A 283 -9.89 8.44 6.56
N CYS A 284 -9.88 7.85 5.36
CA CYS A 284 -9.04 6.72 4.98
C CYS A 284 -7.85 7.23 4.16
N VAL A 285 -6.80 7.70 4.82
CA VAL A 285 -5.64 8.28 4.14
C VAL A 285 -4.48 7.29 4.13
N HIS A 286 -3.89 7.07 2.94
CA HIS A 286 -2.67 6.28 2.81
C HIS A 286 -1.55 6.88 3.65
N PRO A 287 -0.99 6.13 4.62
CA PRO A 287 0.06 6.66 5.48
C PRO A 287 1.44 6.52 4.81
N GLY A 288 1.71 7.38 3.84
CA GLY A 288 3.00 7.41 3.12
C GLY A 288 4.21 7.70 4.01
N GLY A 289 3.96 8.15 5.26
CA GLY A 289 4.91 8.46 6.30
C GLY A 289 4.32 9.48 7.28
N LYS A 290 4.88 9.57 8.50
CA LYS A 290 4.38 10.46 9.55
C LYS A 290 4.26 11.91 9.08
N LYS A 291 5.29 12.45 8.39
CA LYS A 291 5.29 13.84 7.90
C LYS A 291 4.16 14.13 6.91
N ILE A 292 3.78 13.15 6.08
CA ILE A 292 2.65 13.29 5.14
C ILE A 292 1.34 13.40 5.91
N LEU A 293 1.11 12.53 6.91
CA LEU A 293 -0.07 12.61 7.76
C LEU A 293 -0.14 13.93 8.53
N ASP A 294 1.00 14.40 9.07
CA ASP A 294 1.09 15.68 9.77
C ASP A 294 0.83 16.89 8.82
N ALA A 295 1.22 16.79 7.55
CA ALA A 295 0.94 17.80 6.53
C ALA A 295 -0.56 17.86 6.19
N ILE A 296 -1.22 16.70 6.11
CA ILE A 296 -2.66 16.58 5.85
C ILE A 296 -3.48 17.13 7.03
N ASP A 297 -3.12 16.76 8.27
CA ASP A 297 -3.75 17.34 9.46
C ASP A 297 -3.73 18.89 9.43
N LYS A 298 -2.58 19.45 9.05
CA LYS A 298 -2.42 20.91 8.92
C LYS A 298 -3.23 21.49 7.77
N SER A 299 -3.20 20.83 6.59
CA SER A 299 -3.90 21.31 5.40
C SER A 299 -5.42 21.34 5.59
N LEU A 300 -5.97 20.35 6.30
CA LEU A 300 -7.40 20.26 6.59
C LEU A 300 -7.79 20.87 7.94
N ALA A 301 -6.83 21.44 8.69
CA ALA A 301 -7.04 21.95 10.05
C ALA A 301 -7.77 20.93 10.94
N PHE A 302 -7.36 19.68 10.88
CA PHE A 302 -7.90 18.64 11.75
C PHE A 302 -7.48 18.88 13.21
N THR A 303 -8.40 18.76 14.12
CA THR A 303 -8.15 19.07 15.54
C THR A 303 -7.76 17.83 16.33
N ASN A 304 -8.32 16.65 16.07
CA ASN A 304 -7.99 15.40 16.78
C ASN A 304 -8.52 14.16 16.04
N GLY A 305 -7.73 13.09 16.02
CA GLY A 305 -8.18 11.72 15.79
C GLY A 305 -8.62 11.34 14.38
N HIS A 306 -8.78 12.30 13.46
CA HIS A 306 -9.30 12.02 12.11
C HIS A 306 -8.43 11.05 11.30
N LEU A 307 -7.12 11.00 11.57
CA LEU A 307 -6.16 10.12 10.90
C LEU A 307 -5.62 9.00 11.80
N ASP A 308 -6.29 8.69 12.91
CA ASP A 308 -5.79 7.69 13.89
C ASP A 308 -5.70 6.29 13.28
N ASP A 309 -6.63 5.89 12.42
CA ASP A 309 -6.56 4.61 11.73
C ASP A 309 -5.36 4.54 10.77
N SER A 310 -5.07 5.63 10.05
CA SER A 310 -3.89 5.74 9.19
C SER A 310 -2.60 5.73 10.00
N ARG A 311 -2.54 6.44 11.12
CA ARG A 311 -1.39 6.46 12.03
C ARG A 311 -1.17 5.10 12.68
N HIS A 312 -2.25 4.41 13.06
CA HIS A 312 -2.16 3.06 13.61
C HIS A 312 -1.56 2.07 12.61
N VAL A 313 -2.04 2.09 11.35
CA VAL A 313 -1.50 1.22 10.31
C VAL A 313 -0.02 1.52 10.06
N LEU A 314 0.38 2.81 9.98
CA LEU A 314 1.79 3.18 9.85
C LEU A 314 2.63 2.66 11.02
N LYS A 315 2.13 2.79 12.24
CA LYS A 315 2.82 2.39 13.46
C LYS A 315 3.11 0.89 13.49
N GLU A 316 2.10 0.08 13.17
CA GLU A 316 2.15 -1.38 13.33
C GLU A 316 2.72 -2.13 12.11
N TYR A 317 2.62 -1.53 10.90
CA TYR A 317 2.96 -2.21 9.65
C TYR A 317 3.98 -1.46 8.78
N GLY A 318 4.22 -0.16 9.04
CA GLY A 318 4.98 0.68 8.12
C GLY A 318 4.21 1.00 6.83
N ASN A 319 4.92 1.43 5.80
CA ASN A 319 4.35 1.68 4.47
C ASN A 319 4.59 0.48 3.56
N MET A 320 3.56 -0.29 3.30
CA MET A 320 3.57 -1.43 2.38
C MET A 320 3.22 -1.04 0.94
N SER A 321 3.32 0.24 0.56
CA SER A 321 2.90 0.76 -0.75
C SER A 321 1.40 0.54 -1.02
N SER A 322 1.01 -0.05 -2.17
CA SER A 322 -0.38 -0.14 -2.61
C SER A 322 -1.35 -0.81 -1.62
N PRO A 323 -1.05 -1.91 -0.91
CA PRO A 323 -2.00 -2.50 0.03
C PRO A 323 -2.27 -1.65 1.27
N THR A 324 -1.39 -0.72 1.63
CA THR A 324 -1.49 0.00 2.92
C THR A 324 -2.83 0.72 3.12
N ILE A 325 -3.36 1.37 2.10
CA ILE A 325 -4.65 2.07 2.20
C ILE A 325 -5.81 1.09 2.43
N LEU A 326 -5.71 -0.15 1.92
CA LEU A 326 -6.71 -1.19 2.16
C LEU A 326 -6.64 -1.72 3.59
N PHE A 327 -5.46 -1.75 4.24
CA PHE A 327 -5.34 -2.00 5.68
C PHE A 327 -6.06 -0.91 6.49
N VAL A 328 -5.89 0.35 6.12
CA VAL A 328 -6.61 1.47 6.77
C VAL A 328 -8.12 1.31 6.57
N LEU A 329 -8.57 1.05 5.35
CA LEU A 329 -9.99 0.90 5.04
C LEU A 329 -10.60 -0.31 5.75
N GLN A 330 -9.89 -1.45 5.80
CA GLN A 330 -10.34 -2.64 6.54
C GLN A 330 -10.53 -2.33 8.04
N ARG A 331 -9.58 -1.61 8.63
CA ARG A 331 -9.67 -1.20 10.04
C ARG A 331 -10.88 -0.31 10.28
N ILE A 332 -11.12 0.70 9.44
CA ILE A 332 -12.32 1.55 9.50
C ILE A 332 -13.58 0.69 9.36
N MET A 333 -13.64 -0.19 8.34
CA MET A 333 -14.81 -1.08 8.11
C MET A 333 -15.14 -1.95 9.34
N GLY A 334 -14.12 -2.41 10.07
CA GLY A 334 -14.30 -3.21 11.30
C GLY A 334 -14.88 -2.43 12.49
N GLN A 335 -14.88 -1.10 12.44
CA GLN A 335 -15.35 -0.22 13.50
C GLN A 335 -16.68 0.47 13.16
N LEU A 336 -17.18 0.32 11.90
CA LEU A 336 -18.40 1.01 11.46
C LEU A 336 -19.65 0.51 12.17
N ASP A 337 -20.44 1.46 12.64
CA ASP A 337 -21.83 1.20 13.00
C ASP A 337 -22.70 1.27 11.73
N TYR A 338 -23.00 0.11 11.16
CA TYR A 338 -23.84 0.00 9.96
C TYR A 338 -25.32 0.33 10.17
N SER A 339 -25.76 0.64 11.39
CA SER A 339 -27.10 1.18 11.64
C SER A 339 -27.20 2.68 11.31
N ARG A 340 -26.05 3.33 11.10
CA ARG A 340 -25.95 4.75 10.75
C ARG A 340 -25.42 4.90 9.33
N SER A 341 -25.73 6.04 8.73
CA SER A 341 -25.08 6.44 7.47
C SER A 341 -23.66 6.86 7.75
N ASN A 342 -22.69 6.19 7.10
CA ASN A 342 -21.27 6.56 7.16
C ASN A 342 -20.81 6.94 5.76
N CYS A 343 -20.03 8.01 5.68
CA CYS A 343 -19.36 8.45 4.46
C CYS A 343 -17.86 8.50 4.73
N ILE A 344 -17.09 7.73 3.98
CA ILE A 344 -15.64 7.61 4.13
C ILE A 344 -14.98 8.29 2.93
N PHE A 345 -14.10 9.24 3.19
CA PHE A 345 -13.23 9.83 2.18
C PHE A 345 -11.86 9.14 2.22
N GLY A 346 -11.43 8.59 1.08
CA GLY A 346 -10.12 7.97 0.94
C GLY A 346 -9.20 8.78 0.04
N ALA A 347 -7.89 8.80 0.37
CA ALA A 347 -6.85 9.44 -0.45
C ALA A 347 -5.52 8.68 -0.40
N ALA A 348 -4.84 8.59 -1.55
CA ALA A 348 -3.51 8.05 -1.68
C ALA A 348 -2.66 8.89 -2.64
N PHE A 349 -1.34 8.78 -2.49
CA PHE A 349 -0.36 9.57 -3.23
C PHE A 349 0.71 8.66 -3.80
N GLY A 350 1.34 9.07 -4.89
CA GLY A 350 2.43 8.31 -5.47
C GLY A 350 3.12 9.06 -6.61
N PRO A 351 3.98 8.35 -7.35
CA PRO A 351 4.78 8.95 -8.41
C PRO A 351 3.98 9.84 -9.37
N GLY A 352 4.59 10.99 -9.77
CA GLY A 352 3.99 11.83 -10.76
C GLY A 352 3.80 13.32 -10.47
N LEU A 353 3.70 13.95 -9.30
CA LEU A 353 2.98 13.46 -8.12
C LEU A 353 1.50 13.26 -8.46
N THR A 354 1.00 12.08 -8.25
CA THR A 354 -0.42 11.78 -8.47
C THR A 354 -1.14 11.68 -7.14
N MET A 355 -2.31 12.30 -7.05
CA MET A 355 -3.21 12.23 -5.91
C MET A 355 -4.52 11.57 -6.34
N GLU A 356 -4.84 10.42 -5.78
CA GLU A 356 -6.06 9.65 -6.05
C GLU A 356 -6.98 9.65 -4.85
N THR A 357 -8.28 9.86 -5.08
CA THR A 357 -9.28 9.83 -4.02
C THR A 357 -10.46 8.92 -4.36
N PHE A 358 -11.12 8.45 -3.31
CA PHE A 358 -12.41 7.74 -3.42
C PHE A 358 -13.36 8.16 -2.31
N ILE A 359 -14.66 8.02 -2.57
CA ILE A 359 -15.72 8.21 -1.59
C ILE A 359 -16.54 6.93 -1.56
N VAL A 360 -16.72 6.37 -0.36
CA VAL A 360 -17.55 5.19 -0.13
C VAL A 360 -18.52 5.45 1.01
N GLU A 361 -19.69 4.82 0.92
CA GLU A 361 -20.78 5.03 1.90
C GLU A 361 -21.40 3.71 2.32
N THR A 362 -21.81 3.61 3.59
CA THR A 362 -22.81 2.62 4.00
C THR A 362 -24.17 3.04 3.44
N ASN A 363 -25.09 2.08 3.35
CA ASN A 363 -26.48 2.35 2.90
C ASN A 363 -27.20 3.30 3.84
#